data_7f59452150acda284595b47c094e12ad
#
_entry.id   7f59452150acda284595b47c094e12ad
#
_cell.length_a   1.000
_cell.length_b   1.000
_cell.length_c   1.000
_cell.angle_alpha   90.00
_cell.angle_beta   90.00
_cell.angle_gamma   90.00
#
_symmetry.space_group_name_H-M   'P 1'
#
loop_
_entity.id
_entity.type
_entity.pdbx_description
1 polymer ?
#
loop_
_entity_poly.entity_id
_entity_poly.type
_entity_poly.pdbx_seq_one_letter_code
_entity_poly.pdbx_strand_id
1 'polypeptide(L)'
;MDRQNLTLMTDLYELTMMQGYFKNKDRNETVIFDAFYRNNPCGGGYSISAGLEQVIQYIKELHFEKEDIDYLASLGIFQADFLDYLKDFKFSGDIYAIPEGTVMFPREPIIKVIAPIMEAQLVETALLNIINHQSLIATKAARVCYAAKGDGIMEFGLRRAQGPDAGTYGARAAMIGGCIGTSNVLAGQLFDVPVKGTHAHSWIMSFPDEYTAFKTYADMYPTACILLVDTYDTLKSGVPNAIRVFTEMREAGIPLTFYGIRLDSGDLAYLSKKARKMLDAAGFPDAVISASNDLDEFLIDSLKAQGAAITSWGVGTNLITSKDNPSFGGVYKLAAIQDSNGKFIPKIKLSENTEKVTNPGNKMIYRIYEKDSGKIKADLICLVDEVYKEEDDLLLFDPQEPWKKTKLKGSTYTLRPIMQHIFKNGECIYTSPKVMEIREYCKQELDTLWDETKRLVNPHQVYVDLSKKLYDIKIELLDKMSEK
;
A
#
# COMPACT_ATOMS: atom_id res chain seq x y z
N MET A 1 -19.98 -7.34 -1.01
CA MET A 1 -21.06 -6.53 -0.43
C MET A 1 -21.84 -5.92 -1.59
N ASP A 2 -23.18 -6.02 -1.58
CA ASP A 2 -24.00 -5.44 -2.64
C ASP A 2 -24.14 -3.90 -2.52
N ARG A 3 -23.60 -3.29 -1.46
CA ARG A 3 -23.62 -1.83 -1.24
C ARG A 3 -22.39 -1.17 -1.82
N GLN A 4 -22.59 -0.34 -2.86
CA GLN A 4 -21.55 0.53 -3.40
C GLN A 4 -21.32 1.77 -2.50
N ASN A 5 -22.40 2.29 -1.89
CA ASN A 5 -22.33 3.41 -0.93
C ASN A 5 -21.81 2.93 0.43
N LEU A 6 -20.65 3.43 0.83
CA LEU A 6 -19.97 3.12 2.09
C LEU A 6 -20.20 4.18 3.20
N THR A 7 -21.20 5.03 3.09
CA THR A 7 -21.45 6.15 4.03
C THR A 7 -21.60 5.68 5.48
N LEU A 8 -22.27 4.53 5.71
CA LEU A 8 -22.39 3.94 7.04
C LEU A 8 -21.19 3.07 7.46
N MET A 9 -20.14 2.97 6.63
CA MET A 9 -18.88 2.33 7.05
C MET A 9 -18.07 3.30 7.92
N THR A 10 -18.61 3.62 9.06
CA THR A 10 -18.04 4.55 10.05
C THR A 10 -18.25 4.02 11.47
N ASP A 11 -17.41 4.44 12.40
CA ASP A 11 -17.59 4.10 13.81
C ASP A 11 -18.71 4.96 14.42
N LEU A 12 -19.45 4.41 15.38
CA LEU A 12 -20.60 5.09 15.99
C LEU A 12 -20.22 6.45 16.61
N TYR A 13 -19.02 6.57 17.16
CA TYR A 13 -18.57 7.83 17.78
C TYR A 13 -18.49 8.99 16.79
N GLU A 14 -18.25 8.73 15.51
CA GLU A 14 -18.25 9.76 14.46
C GLU A 14 -19.62 10.45 14.39
N LEU A 15 -20.68 9.66 14.29
CA LEU A 15 -22.05 10.16 14.19
C LEU A 15 -22.52 10.81 15.50
N THR A 16 -22.14 10.26 16.66
CA THR A 16 -22.51 10.86 17.97
C THR A 16 -21.77 12.18 18.20
N MET A 17 -20.51 12.30 17.78
CA MET A 17 -19.77 13.57 17.79
C MET A 17 -20.35 14.56 16.79
N MET A 18 -20.72 14.15 15.59
CA MET A 18 -21.38 14.99 14.60
C MET A 18 -22.68 15.58 15.17
N GLN A 19 -23.53 14.78 15.84
CA GLN A 19 -24.71 15.31 16.52
C GLN A 19 -24.35 16.31 17.61
N GLY A 20 -23.27 16.07 18.35
CA GLY A 20 -22.75 16.99 19.36
C GLY A 20 -22.31 18.33 18.75
N TYR A 21 -21.59 18.30 17.64
CA TYR A 21 -21.19 19.49 16.88
C TYR A 21 -22.40 20.21 16.29
N PHE A 22 -23.34 19.49 15.69
CA PHE A 22 -24.57 20.02 15.14
C PHE A 22 -25.39 20.86 16.15
N LYS A 23 -25.38 20.47 17.42
CA LYS A 23 -26.14 21.15 18.50
C LYS A 23 -25.38 22.30 19.16
N ASN A 24 -24.07 22.21 19.28
CA ASN A 24 -23.32 23.05 20.21
C ASN A 24 -22.16 23.82 19.56
N LYS A 25 -21.94 23.69 18.26
CA LYS A 25 -20.86 24.37 17.53
C LYS A 25 -21.41 25.10 16.28
N ASP A 26 -20.56 25.95 15.72
CA ASP A 26 -20.81 26.45 14.38
C ASP A 26 -20.61 25.29 13.39
N ARG A 27 -21.66 24.95 12.67
CA ARG A 27 -21.68 23.86 11.66
C ARG A 27 -20.68 24.08 10.54
N ASN A 28 -20.35 25.34 10.27
CA ASN A 28 -19.43 25.76 9.22
C ASN A 28 -17.99 25.95 9.74
N GLU A 29 -17.72 25.64 11.02
CA GLU A 29 -16.36 25.74 11.56
C GLU A 29 -15.43 24.83 10.76
N THR A 30 -14.57 25.44 9.94
CA THR A 30 -13.62 24.72 9.13
C THR A 30 -12.45 24.22 9.97
N VAL A 31 -12.10 22.95 9.78
CA VAL A 31 -11.02 22.29 10.52
C VAL A 31 -10.02 21.63 9.59
N ILE A 32 -8.85 21.31 10.11
CA ILE A 32 -7.83 20.51 9.42
C ILE A 32 -7.58 19.24 10.20
N PHE A 33 -7.74 18.11 9.53
CA PHE A 33 -7.30 16.80 10.03
C PHE A 33 -6.20 16.24 9.13
N ASP A 34 -5.26 15.54 9.76
CA ASP A 34 -4.23 14.77 9.06
C ASP A 34 -4.37 13.28 9.34
N ALA A 35 -4.36 12.48 8.29
CA ALA A 35 -4.09 11.04 8.37
C ALA A 35 -2.58 10.81 8.25
N PHE A 36 -2.00 10.04 9.17
CA PHE A 36 -0.58 9.66 9.16
C PHE A 36 -0.38 8.34 9.90
N TYR A 37 0.81 7.73 9.78
CA TYR A 37 1.16 6.54 10.54
C TYR A 37 2.44 6.78 11.34
N ARG A 38 2.73 5.92 12.35
CA ARG A 38 3.83 6.17 13.30
C ARG A 38 5.08 5.36 13.03
N ASN A 39 4.93 4.14 12.57
CA ASN A 39 6.03 3.21 12.36
C ASN A 39 5.86 2.46 11.04
N ASN A 40 6.95 2.25 10.32
CA ASN A 40 6.92 1.42 9.11
C ASN A 40 6.53 -0.02 9.46
N PRO A 41 5.66 -0.69 8.68
CA PRO A 41 5.32 -2.08 8.91
C PRO A 41 6.56 -2.99 8.73
N CYS A 42 6.52 -4.15 9.37
CA CYS A 42 7.57 -5.18 9.30
C CYS A 42 8.98 -4.66 9.66
N GLY A 43 9.09 -3.62 10.48
CA GLY A 43 10.38 -2.99 10.81
C GLY A 43 11.13 -2.43 9.61
N GLY A 44 10.41 -2.10 8.53
CA GLY A 44 10.96 -1.57 7.28
C GLY A 44 11.50 -0.14 7.39
N GLY A 45 12.21 0.32 6.36
CA GLY A 45 12.71 1.69 6.25
C GLY A 45 11.77 2.65 5.54
N TYR A 46 10.68 2.15 4.94
CA TYR A 46 9.72 2.91 4.14
C TYR A 46 8.37 2.21 4.07
N SER A 47 7.37 2.93 3.57
CA SER A 47 6.07 2.38 3.17
C SER A 47 5.67 2.90 1.78
N ILE A 48 4.67 2.26 1.15
CA ILE A 48 4.14 2.67 -0.15
C ILE A 48 2.71 3.18 0.04
N SER A 49 2.42 4.37 -0.47
CA SER A 49 1.06 4.92 -0.50
C SER A 49 0.20 4.14 -1.49
N ALA A 50 -0.97 3.65 -1.03
CA ALA A 50 -1.98 3.01 -1.87
C ALA A 50 -3.37 3.15 -1.27
N GLY A 51 -4.42 3.12 -2.12
CA GLY A 51 -5.82 3.23 -1.72
C GLY A 51 -6.47 4.58 -2.01
N LEU A 52 -5.74 5.56 -2.53
CA LEU A 52 -6.28 6.89 -2.81
C LEU A 52 -7.44 6.85 -3.83
N GLU A 53 -7.37 6.03 -4.85
CA GLU A 53 -8.47 5.89 -5.82
C GLU A 53 -9.78 5.46 -5.16
N GLN A 54 -9.72 4.47 -4.24
CA GLN A 54 -10.90 4.03 -3.50
C GLN A 54 -11.40 5.11 -2.53
N VAL A 55 -10.50 5.88 -1.90
CA VAL A 55 -10.88 7.06 -1.10
C VAL A 55 -11.60 8.10 -1.95
N ILE A 56 -11.10 8.38 -3.16
CA ILE A 56 -11.75 9.31 -4.09
C ILE A 56 -13.17 8.84 -4.44
N GLN A 57 -13.34 7.56 -4.73
CA GLN A 57 -14.65 6.98 -5.02
C GLN A 57 -15.57 7.09 -3.80
N TYR A 58 -15.11 6.73 -2.61
CA TYR A 58 -15.86 6.87 -1.37
C TYR A 58 -16.37 8.30 -1.15
N ILE A 59 -15.51 9.31 -1.28
CA ILE A 59 -15.88 10.72 -1.10
C ILE A 59 -16.89 11.20 -2.16
N LYS A 60 -16.75 10.78 -3.42
CA LYS A 60 -17.72 11.11 -4.50
C LYS A 60 -19.10 10.52 -4.27
N GLU A 61 -19.17 9.36 -3.63
CA GLU A 61 -20.41 8.62 -3.37
C GLU A 61 -20.99 8.88 -1.96
N LEU A 62 -20.35 9.77 -1.18
CA LEU A 62 -20.70 10.01 0.21
C LEU A 62 -22.03 10.76 0.31
N HIS A 63 -23.09 10.05 0.69
CA HIS A 63 -24.44 10.57 0.97
C HIS A 63 -25.25 9.55 1.77
N PHE A 64 -26.18 10.01 2.59
CA PHE A 64 -27.08 9.14 3.34
C PHE A 64 -28.34 8.84 2.53
N GLU A 65 -28.59 7.54 2.27
CA GLU A 65 -29.82 7.07 1.67
C GLU A 65 -30.96 7.09 2.70
N LYS A 66 -32.22 6.98 2.22
CA LYS A 66 -33.38 6.92 3.11
C LYS A 66 -33.28 5.77 4.11
N GLU A 67 -32.83 4.63 3.64
CA GLU A 67 -32.62 3.41 4.45
C GLU A 67 -31.58 3.61 5.55
N ASP A 68 -30.55 4.43 5.29
CA ASP A 68 -29.54 4.79 6.28
C ASP A 68 -30.13 5.66 7.39
N ILE A 69 -30.92 6.66 7.01
CA ILE A 69 -31.61 7.55 7.96
C ILE A 69 -32.62 6.76 8.81
N ASP A 70 -33.43 5.90 8.18
CA ASP A 70 -34.41 5.05 8.88
C ASP A 70 -33.71 4.10 9.88
N TYR A 71 -32.56 3.51 9.50
CA TYR A 71 -31.73 2.70 10.39
C TYR A 71 -31.19 3.51 11.58
N LEU A 72 -30.58 4.68 11.32
CA LEU A 72 -30.06 5.54 12.38
C LEU A 72 -31.16 6.02 13.33
N ALA A 73 -32.36 6.32 12.82
CA ALA A 73 -33.53 6.67 13.64
C ALA A 73 -33.92 5.49 14.55
N SER A 74 -33.85 4.25 14.06
CA SER A 74 -34.20 3.05 14.83
C SER A 74 -33.28 2.79 16.03
N LEU A 75 -32.06 3.34 16.05
CA LEU A 75 -31.14 3.23 17.19
C LEU A 75 -31.62 4.03 18.41
N GLY A 76 -32.52 5.01 18.23
CA GLY A 76 -33.11 5.80 19.31
C GLY A 76 -32.15 6.76 20.03
N ILE A 77 -30.96 7.00 19.49
CA ILE A 77 -29.92 7.88 20.09
C ILE A 77 -29.73 9.19 19.33
N PHE A 78 -30.27 9.30 18.11
CA PHE A 78 -30.17 10.49 17.27
C PHE A 78 -31.44 11.28 17.27
N GLN A 79 -31.31 12.63 17.32
CA GLN A 79 -32.44 13.55 17.34
C GLN A 79 -32.96 13.78 15.90
N ALA A 80 -34.26 14.05 15.79
CA ALA A 80 -34.94 14.14 14.49
C ALA A 80 -34.38 15.25 13.58
N ASP A 81 -33.99 16.39 14.13
CA ASP A 81 -33.41 17.50 13.37
C ASP A 81 -31.98 17.21 12.87
N PHE A 82 -31.20 16.41 13.59
CA PHE A 82 -29.91 15.93 13.11
C PHE A 82 -30.08 14.89 11.99
N LEU A 83 -31.02 13.95 12.14
CA LEU A 83 -31.35 12.99 11.08
C LEU A 83 -31.86 13.69 9.81
N ASP A 84 -32.63 14.77 9.98
CA ASP A 84 -33.08 15.57 8.85
C ASP A 84 -31.94 16.28 8.13
N TYR A 85 -30.96 16.81 8.87
CA TYR A 85 -29.74 17.39 8.33
C TYR A 85 -28.95 16.38 7.49
N LEU A 86 -28.85 15.10 7.90
CA LEU A 86 -28.09 14.07 7.19
C LEU A 86 -28.64 13.76 5.79
N LYS A 87 -29.93 14.05 5.52
CA LYS A 87 -30.55 13.80 4.19
C LYS A 87 -29.89 14.61 3.06
N ASP A 88 -29.40 15.80 3.37
CA ASP A 88 -28.76 16.70 2.41
C ASP A 88 -27.21 16.69 2.57
N PHE A 89 -26.68 15.74 3.34
CA PHE A 89 -25.26 15.68 3.64
C PHE A 89 -24.45 15.35 2.37
N LYS A 90 -23.39 16.14 2.16
CA LYS A 90 -22.36 15.89 1.14
C LYS A 90 -21.03 16.46 1.62
N PHE A 91 -19.95 15.92 1.11
CA PHE A 91 -18.63 16.48 1.34
C PHE A 91 -18.44 17.77 0.50
N SER A 92 -18.00 18.84 1.14
CA SER A 92 -17.80 20.16 0.50
C SER A 92 -16.37 20.70 0.68
N GLY A 93 -15.49 19.95 1.35
CA GLY A 93 -14.16 20.40 1.71
C GLY A 93 -13.09 20.17 0.64
N ASP A 94 -11.86 20.43 1.04
CA ASP A 94 -10.64 20.17 0.29
C ASP A 94 -9.91 18.94 0.83
N ILE A 95 -9.32 18.15 -0.06
CA ILE A 95 -8.45 17.03 0.31
C ILE A 95 -7.12 17.16 -0.43
N TYR A 96 -6.03 17.06 0.33
CA TYR A 96 -4.68 16.91 -0.20
C TYR A 96 -4.15 15.53 0.18
N ALA A 97 -3.47 14.85 -0.73
CA ALA A 97 -2.95 13.52 -0.46
C ALA A 97 -1.60 13.27 -1.16
N ILE A 98 -0.84 12.34 -0.62
CA ILE A 98 0.32 11.74 -1.29
C ILE A 98 -0.21 10.78 -2.36
N PRO A 99 0.19 10.90 -3.64
CA PRO A 99 -0.23 10.01 -4.72
C PRO A 99 0.14 8.55 -4.46
N GLU A 100 -0.67 7.64 -5.01
CA GLU A 100 -0.38 6.20 -4.95
C GLU A 100 0.96 5.85 -5.61
N GLY A 101 1.64 4.86 -5.07
CA GLY A 101 2.97 4.44 -5.52
C GLY A 101 4.12 5.26 -4.94
N THR A 102 3.83 6.41 -4.32
CA THR A 102 4.86 7.22 -3.65
C THR A 102 5.41 6.48 -2.42
N VAL A 103 6.72 6.46 -2.27
CA VAL A 103 7.38 6.09 -1.01
C VAL A 103 7.02 7.11 0.05
N MET A 104 6.67 6.67 1.25
CA MET A 104 6.33 7.53 2.37
C MET A 104 6.99 7.05 3.67
N PHE A 105 7.09 7.96 4.63
CA PHE A 105 7.76 7.72 5.90
C PHE A 105 6.83 8.03 7.09
N PRO A 106 7.13 7.51 8.30
CA PRO A 106 6.32 7.77 9.48
C PRO A 106 6.15 9.26 9.79
N ARG A 107 4.95 9.63 10.27
CA ARG A 107 4.55 10.99 10.72
C ARG A 107 4.31 12.02 9.62
N GLU A 108 4.48 11.66 8.38
CA GLU A 108 4.03 12.47 7.25
C GLU A 108 2.50 12.51 7.18
N PRO A 109 1.87 13.66 6.95
CA PRO A 109 0.45 13.71 6.60
C PRO A 109 0.23 13.06 5.22
N ILE A 110 -0.25 11.80 5.20
CA ILE A 110 -0.56 11.07 3.96
C ILE A 110 -1.75 11.70 3.27
N ILE A 111 -2.79 12.02 4.05
CA ILE A 111 -3.99 12.73 3.62
C ILE A 111 -4.26 13.86 4.60
N LYS A 112 -4.53 15.04 4.07
CA LYS A 112 -4.99 16.20 4.80
C LYS A 112 -6.38 16.56 4.32
N VAL A 113 -7.33 16.67 5.26
CA VAL A 113 -8.72 17.07 5.01
C VAL A 113 -8.93 18.46 5.60
N ILE A 114 -9.42 19.40 4.80
CA ILE A 114 -9.82 20.75 5.21
C ILE A 114 -11.31 20.89 4.89
N ALA A 115 -12.18 20.83 5.89
CA ALA A 115 -13.62 20.80 5.67
C ALA A 115 -14.38 21.32 6.91
N PRO A 116 -15.70 21.57 6.80
CA PRO A 116 -16.55 21.71 7.96
C PRO A 116 -16.39 20.54 8.93
N ILE A 117 -16.39 20.82 10.24
CA ILE A 117 -15.98 19.84 11.27
C ILE A 117 -16.74 18.51 11.21
N MET A 118 -18.02 18.53 10.87
CA MET A 118 -18.83 17.30 10.77
C MET A 118 -18.43 16.46 9.57
N GLU A 119 -18.14 17.09 8.44
CA GLU A 119 -17.68 16.41 7.23
C GLU A 119 -16.28 15.81 7.42
N ALA A 120 -15.37 16.60 7.99
CA ALA A 120 -14.01 16.15 8.28
C ALA A 120 -13.99 14.99 9.30
N GLN A 121 -14.96 14.96 10.25
CA GLN A 121 -15.06 13.90 11.24
C GLN A 121 -15.58 12.60 10.62
N LEU A 122 -16.65 12.64 9.82
CA LEU A 122 -17.31 11.45 9.29
C LEU A 122 -16.38 10.56 8.45
N VAL A 123 -15.44 11.15 7.73
CA VAL A 123 -14.60 10.42 6.77
C VAL A 123 -13.46 9.64 7.42
N GLU A 124 -13.19 9.82 8.72
CA GLU A 124 -12.05 9.21 9.43
C GLU A 124 -11.97 7.69 9.21
N THR A 125 -13.02 6.97 9.60
CA THR A 125 -13.00 5.50 9.64
C THR A 125 -12.81 4.87 8.26
N ALA A 126 -13.60 5.29 7.27
CA ALA A 126 -13.52 4.74 5.92
C ALA A 126 -12.15 5.06 5.27
N LEU A 127 -11.70 6.31 5.40
CA LEU A 127 -10.41 6.76 4.88
C LEU A 127 -9.26 5.93 5.46
N LEU A 128 -9.22 5.75 6.79
CA LEU A 128 -8.18 4.97 7.45
C LEU A 128 -8.25 3.49 7.09
N ASN A 129 -9.45 2.89 7.03
CA ASN A 129 -9.61 1.50 6.65
C ASN A 129 -9.02 1.21 5.27
N ILE A 130 -9.35 2.05 4.28
CA ILE A 130 -8.92 1.92 2.89
C ILE A 130 -7.40 2.08 2.78
N ILE A 131 -6.86 3.18 3.31
CA ILE A 131 -5.42 3.51 3.18
C ILE A 131 -4.56 2.52 3.98
N ASN A 132 -4.97 2.17 5.20
CA ASN A 132 -4.22 1.22 6.02
C ASN A 132 -4.07 -0.13 5.33
N HIS A 133 -5.17 -0.69 4.79
CA HIS A 133 -5.13 -1.98 4.13
C HIS A 133 -4.26 -1.95 2.87
N GLN A 134 -4.54 -1.04 1.94
CA GLN A 134 -3.85 -1.05 0.65
C GLN A 134 -2.38 -0.63 0.78
N SER A 135 -2.05 0.37 1.62
CA SER A 135 -0.65 0.74 1.85
C SER A 135 0.15 -0.37 2.54
N LEU A 136 -0.47 -1.11 3.48
CA LEU A 136 0.16 -2.26 4.11
C LEU A 136 0.53 -3.34 3.08
N ILE A 137 -0.43 -3.73 2.23
CA ILE A 137 -0.21 -4.79 1.23
C ILE A 137 0.76 -4.33 0.13
N ALA A 138 0.68 -3.09 -0.34
CA ALA A 138 1.63 -2.55 -1.32
C ALA A 138 3.07 -2.54 -0.74
N THR A 139 3.23 -2.16 0.52
CA THR A 139 4.53 -2.17 1.22
C THR A 139 5.06 -3.60 1.36
N LYS A 140 4.21 -4.56 1.78
CA LYS A 140 4.60 -5.98 1.87
C LYS A 140 5.02 -6.53 0.50
N ALA A 141 4.26 -6.22 -0.55
CA ALA A 141 4.59 -6.61 -1.92
C ALA A 141 5.94 -6.04 -2.39
N ALA A 142 6.21 -4.75 -2.12
CA ALA A 142 7.48 -4.11 -2.47
C ALA A 142 8.68 -4.81 -1.78
N ARG A 143 8.55 -5.21 -0.51
CA ARG A 143 9.57 -5.98 0.22
C ARG A 143 9.80 -7.36 -0.38
N VAL A 144 8.72 -8.07 -0.73
CA VAL A 144 8.81 -9.39 -1.40
C VAL A 144 9.47 -9.25 -2.77
N CYS A 145 9.11 -8.24 -3.56
CA CYS A 145 9.73 -7.96 -4.86
C CYS A 145 11.21 -7.60 -4.73
N TYR A 146 11.59 -6.84 -3.70
CA TYR A 146 13.00 -6.52 -3.41
C TYR A 146 13.81 -7.79 -3.10
N ALA A 147 13.28 -8.69 -2.27
CA ALA A 147 13.92 -9.98 -1.94
C ALA A 147 14.15 -10.87 -3.16
N ALA A 148 13.28 -10.79 -4.15
CA ALA A 148 13.35 -11.58 -5.38
C ALA A 148 14.45 -11.13 -6.36
N LYS A 149 15.09 -9.98 -6.12
CA LYS A 149 16.24 -9.48 -6.91
C LYS A 149 16.00 -9.47 -8.42
N GLY A 150 14.82 -9.00 -8.84
CA GLY A 150 14.44 -8.88 -10.24
C GLY A 150 13.61 -10.03 -10.81
N ASP A 151 13.44 -11.13 -10.08
CA ASP A 151 12.53 -12.21 -10.48
C ASP A 151 11.06 -11.75 -10.38
N GLY A 152 10.19 -12.40 -11.16
CA GLY A 152 8.75 -12.08 -11.16
C GLY A 152 8.02 -12.60 -9.91
N ILE A 153 7.30 -11.72 -9.24
CA ILE A 153 6.40 -12.05 -8.13
C ILE A 153 4.96 -12.04 -8.62
N MET A 154 4.22 -13.13 -8.38
CA MET A 154 2.78 -13.24 -8.64
C MET A 154 2.02 -13.28 -7.30
N GLU A 155 0.94 -12.51 -7.21
CA GLU A 155 0.05 -12.51 -6.06
C GLU A 155 -0.94 -13.68 -6.15
N PHE A 156 -0.88 -14.64 -5.22
CA PHE A 156 -1.70 -15.86 -5.20
C PHE A 156 -2.50 -16.03 -3.90
N GLY A 157 -2.85 -14.91 -3.25
CA GLY A 157 -3.42 -14.90 -1.91
C GLY A 157 -4.94 -14.83 -1.83
N LEU A 158 -5.70 -14.66 -2.92
CA LEU A 158 -7.15 -14.40 -2.90
C LEU A 158 -7.91 -15.27 -1.88
N ARG A 159 -7.71 -16.59 -1.91
CA ARG A 159 -8.41 -17.54 -1.02
C ARG A 159 -7.97 -17.48 0.46
N ARG A 160 -6.97 -16.67 0.78
CA ARG A 160 -6.38 -16.48 2.12
C ARG A 160 -6.65 -15.09 2.71
N ALA A 161 -7.17 -14.17 1.89
CA ALA A 161 -7.49 -12.82 2.32
C ALA A 161 -8.63 -12.79 3.34
N GLN A 162 -8.70 -11.71 4.14
CA GLN A 162 -9.74 -11.49 5.15
C GLN A 162 -11.03 -10.94 4.53
N GLY A 163 -11.59 -11.66 3.59
CA GLY A 163 -12.82 -11.32 2.88
C GLY A 163 -12.62 -10.93 1.43
N PRO A 164 -13.72 -10.84 0.65
CA PRO A 164 -13.66 -10.61 -0.80
C PRO A 164 -13.00 -9.28 -1.16
N ASP A 165 -13.34 -8.20 -0.46
CA ASP A 165 -12.80 -6.87 -0.72
C ASP A 165 -11.30 -6.82 -0.40
N ALA A 166 -10.88 -7.41 0.74
CA ALA A 166 -9.47 -7.53 1.08
C ALA A 166 -8.68 -8.32 0.02
N GLY A 167 -9.27 -9.37 -0.56
CA GLY A 167 -8.67 -10.11 -1.67
C GLY A 167 -8.56 -9.30 -2.96
N THR A 168 -9.56 -8.49 -3.26
CA THR A 168 -9.62 -7.72 -4.51
C THR A 168 -8.74 -6.47 -4.45
N TYR A 169 -8.91 -5.64 -3.43
CA TYR A 169 -8.07 -4.45 -3.24
C TYR A 169 -6.65 -4.78 -2.79
N GLY A 170 -6.46 -5.91 -2.09
CA GLY A 170 -5.13 -6.44 -1.79
C GLY A 170 -4.36 -6.85 -3.04
N ALA A 171 -5.02 -7.50 -4.02
CA ALA A 171 -4.41 -7.79 -5.32
C ALA A 171 -4.01 -6.51 -6.07
N ARG A 172 -4.89 -5.48 -6.08
CA ARG A 172 -4.57 -4.15 -6.63
C ARG A 172 -3.33 -3.55 -5.96
N ALA A 173 -3.29 -3.55 -4.64
CA ALA A 173 -2.18 -3.02 -3.86
C ALA A 173 -0.87 -3.78 -4.10
N ALA A 174 -0.93 -5.11 -4.24
CA ALA A 174 0.23 -5.93 -4.57
C ALA A 174 0.81 -5.60 -5.95
N MET A 175 -0.05 -5.27 -6.93
CA MET A 175 0.41 -4.80 -8.24
C MET A 175 1.15 -3.47 -8.12
N ILE A 176 0.61 -2.51 -7.35
CA ILE A 176 1.30 -1.22 -7.07
C ILE A 176 2.68 -1.48 -6.44
N GLY A 177 2.77 -2.41 -5.48
CA GLY A 177 4.02 -2.79 -4.81
C GLY A 177 5.03 -3.55 -5.66
N GLY A 178 4.71 -3.85 -6.94
CA GLY A 178 5.66 -4.42 -7.90
C GLY A 178 5.34 -5.83 -8.41
N CYS A 179 4.29 -6.50 -7.95
CA CYS A 179 3.89 -7.80 -8.50
C CYS A 179 3.62 -7.71 -10.00
N ILE A 180 3.88 -8.80 -10.73
CA ILE A 180 3.73 -8.88 -12.20
C ILE A 180 2.37 -9.44 -12.64
N GLY A 181 1.55 -9.88 -11.70
CA GLY A 181 0.23 -10.44 -11.96
C GLY A 181 -0.41 -10.97 -10.69
N THR A 182 -1.72 -11.22 -10.77
CA THR A 182 -2.53 -11.83 -9.70
C THR A 182 -3.31 -13.02 -10.21
N SER A 183 -3.67 -13.95 -9.33
CA SER A 183 -4.62 -15.02 -9.66
C SER A 183 -6.09 -14.57 -9.53
N ASN A 184 -6.34 -13.36 -9.04
CA ASN A 184 -7.67 -12.83 -8.84
C ASN A 184 -8.26 -12.31 -10.15
N VAL A 185 -9.16 -13.09 -10.77
CA VAL A 185 -9.80 -12.76 -12.06
C VAL A 185 -10.64 -11.49 -11.95
N LEU A 186 -11.33 -11.27 -10.81
CA LEU A 186 -12.13 -10.06 -10.59
C LEU A 186 -11.23 -8.82 -10.50
N ALA A 187 -10.10 -8.90 -9.81
CA ALA A 187 -9.13 -7.80 -9.76
C ALA A 187 -8.56 -7.51 -11.16
N GLY A 188 -8.31 -8.55 -11.97
CA GLY A 188 -7.92 -8.40 -13.37
C GLY A 188 -8.93 -7.58 -14.18
N GLN A 189 -10.22 -7.88 -14.03
CA GLN A 189 -11.31 -7.19 -14.71
C GLN A 189 -11.48 -5.73 -14.22
N LEU A 190 -11.48 -5.52 -12.90
CA LEU A 190 -11.76 -4.20 -12.33
C LEU A 190 -10.62 -3.20 -12.52
N PHE A 191 -9.37 -3.66 -12.46
CA PHE A 191 -8.19 -2.79 -12.42
C PHE A 191 -7.30 -2.89 -13.66
N ASP A 192 -7.72 -3.65 -14.67
CA ASP A 192 -6.97 -3.86 -15.92
C ASP A 192 -5.53 -4.34 -15.64
N VAL A 193 -5.38 -5.33 -14.75
CA VAL A 193 -4.08 -5.89 -14.35
C VAL A 193 -3.91 -7.33 -14.86
N PRO A 194 -2.66 -7.79 -15.11
CA PRO A 194 -2.41 -9.13 -15.63
C PRO A 194 -2.90 -10.23 -14.69
N VAL A 195 -3.73 -11.14 -15.22
CA VAL A 195 -4.12 -12.37 -14.52
C VAL A 195 -3.15 -13.49 -14.87
N LYS A 196 -2.60 -14.14 -13.85
CA LYS A 196 -1.63 -15.21 -13.96
C LYS A 196 -2.04 -16.40 -13.08
N GLY A 197 -1.71 -17.59 -13.53
CA GLY A 197 -2.00 -18.81 -12.78
C GLY A 197 -1.54 -20.03 -13.54
N THR A 198 -1.64 -21.18 -12.87
CA THR A 198 -1.37 -22.50 -13.44
C THR A 198 -2.49 -23.46 -13.00
N HIS A 199 -2.23 -24.76 -12.95
CA HIS A 199 -3.17 -25.73 -12.41
C HIS A 199 -2.82 -26.13 -10.97
N ALA A 200 -3.74 -26.86 -10.30
CA ALA A 200 -3.56 -27.37 -8.95
C ALA A 200 -3.25 -28.88 -8.97
N HIS A 201 -2.83 -29.46 -7.83
CA HIS A 201 -2.61 -30.91 -7.68
C HIS A 201 -3.85 -31.74 -8.05
N SER A 202 -5.06 -31.23 -7.76
CA SER A 202 -6.33 -31.90 -8.13
C SER A 202 -6.48 -32.12 -9.62
N TRP A 203 -5.90 -31.24 -10.47
CA TRP A 203 -5.84 -31.47 -11.92
C TRP A 203 -5.05 -32.74 -12.24
N ILE A 204 -3.84 -32.89 -11.67
CA ILE A 204 -2.99 -34.06 -11.88
C ILE A 204 -3.71 -35.34 -11.40
N MET A 205 -4.30 -35.29 -10.21
CA MET A 205 -4.98 -36.39 -9.57
C MET A 205 -6.27 -36.84 -10.30
N SER A 206 -6.83 -36.00 -11.15
CA SER A 206 -8.05 -36.29 -11.92
C SER A 206 -7.79 -37.10 -13.21
N PHE A 207 -6.53 -37.31 -13.59
CA PHE A 207 -6.12 -38.07 -14.75
C PHE A 207 -5.58 -39.47 -14.34
N PRO A 208 -5.55 -40.44 -15.27
CA PRO A 208 -5.02 -41.78 -15.01
C PRO A 208 -3.54 -41.78 -14.57
N ASP A 209 -2.77 -40.83 -15.06
CA ASP A 209 -1.35 -40.64 -14.72
C ASP A 209 -0.91 -39.17 -14.91
N GLU A 210 0.22 -38.81 -14.34
CA GLU A 210 0.78 -37.46 -14.34
C GLU A 210 1.17 -36.99 -15.77
N TYR A 211 1.71 -37.89 -16.59
CA TYR A 211 2.05 -37.53 -17.97
C TYR A 211 0.82 -37.14 -18.79
N THR A 212 -0.27 -37.90 -18.68
CA THR A 212 -1.54 -37.59 -19.36
C THR A 212 -2.08 -36.24 -18.94
N ALA A 213 -2.03 -35.93 -17.64
CA ALA A 213 -2.43 -34.61 -17.12
C ALA A 213 -1.60 -33.47 -17.70
N PHE A 214 -0.28 -33.63 -17.74
CA PHE A 214 0.67 -32.65 -18.28
C PHE A 214 0.48 -32.45 -19.78
N LYS A 215 0.36 -33.54 -20.54
CA LYS A 215 0.16 -33.50 -21.99
C LYS A 215 -1.15 -32.77 -22.34
N THR A 216 -2.23 -33.12 -21.65
CA THR A 216 -3.54 -32.45 -21.84
C THR A 216 -3.45 -30.96 -21.56
N TYR A 217 -2.76 -30.55 -20.49
CA TYR A 217 -2.57 -29.12 -20.17
C TYR A 217 -1.72 -28.41 -21.24
N ALA A 218 -0.65 -29.02 -21.68
CA ALA A 218 0.22 -28.48 -22.72
C ALA A 218 -0.50 -28.30 -24.07
N ASP A 219 -1.36 -29.25 -24.45
CA ASP A 219 -2.16 -29.18 -25.69
C ASP A 219 -3.19 -28.02 -25.63
N MET A 220 -3.74 -27.73 -24.45
CA MET A 220 -4.69 -26.62 -24.26
C MET A 220 -4.02 -25.25 -24.14
N TYR A 221 -2.84 -25.18 -23.51
CA TYR A 221 -2.13 -23.94 -23.18
C TYR A 221 -0.67 -23.96 -23.63
N PRO A 222 -0.38 -24.15 -24.91
CA PRO A 222 0.98 -24.37 -25.40
C PRO A 222 1.91 -23.18 -25.20
N THR A 223 1.37 -21.95 -25.17
CA THR A 223 2.16 -20.71 -25.01
C THR A 223 2.36 -20.28 -23.55
N ALA A 224 1.74 -21.00 -22.59
CA ALA A 224 1.79 -20.69 -21.16
C ALA A 224 1.82 -21.99 -20.32
N CYS A 225 2.71 -22.91 -20.66
CA CYS A 225 2.76 -24.28 -20.12
C CYS A 225 3.67 -24.36 -18.90
N ILE A 226 3.15 -24.09 -17.71
CA ILE A 226 3.86 -24.32 -16.43
C ILE A 226 3.23 -25.52 -15.73
N LEU A 227 4.02 -26.59 -15.56
CA LEU A 227 3.59 -27.88 -15.05
C LEU A 227 3.96 -28.05 -13.56
N LEU A 228 2.97 -28.40 -12.72
CA LEU A 228 3.14 -28.62 -11.29
C LEU A 228 3.68 -30.05 -11.07
N VAL A 229 4.96 -30.18 -10.69
CA VAL A 229 5.71 -31.42 -10.78
C VAL A 229 5.89 -32.18 -9.45
N ASP A 230 5.29 -31.70 -8.37
CA ASP A 230 5.47 -32.24 -7.03
C ASP A 230 4.21 -32.90 -6.44
N THR A 231 3.32 -33.39 -7.32
CA THR A 231 2.12 -34.11 -6.87
C THR A 231 2.47 -35.50 -6.29
N TYR A 232 3.46 -36.18 -6.85
CA TYR A 232 3.90 -37.51 -6.42
C TYR A 232 5.39 -37.54 -6.05
N ASP A 233 6.30 -37.64 -7.02
CA ASP A 233 7.75 -37.59 -6.81
C ASP A 233 8.34 -36.59 -7.80
N THR A 234 8.83 -35.47 -7.30
CA THR A 234 9.33 -34.36 -8.11
C THR A 234 10.43 -34.81 -9.08
N LEU A 235 11.43 -35.54 -8.60
CA LEU A 235 12.61 -35.84 -9.37
C LEU A 235 12.55 -37.16 -10.18
N LYS A 236 11.71 -38.11 -9.71
CA LYS A 236 11.58 -39.41 -10.38
C LYS A 236 10.41 -39.48 -11.34
N SER A 237 9.40 -38.64 -11.15
CA SER A 237 8.18 -38.63 -11.96
C SER A 237 7.90 -37.26 -12.58
N GLY A 238 7.69 -36.23 -11.76
CA GLY A 238 7.22 -34.93 -12.22
C GLY A 238 8.13 -34.26 -13.24
N VAL A 239 9.39 -34.02 -12.91
CA VAL A 239 10.35 -33.38 -13.83
C VAL A 239 10.59 -34.23 -15.08
N PRO A 240 10.79 -35.57 -15.00
CA PRO A 240 10.91 -36.42 -16.19
C PRO A 240 9.68 -36.35 -17.11
N ASN A 241 8.44 -36.40 -16.57
CA ASN A 241 7.24 -36.28 -17.36
C ASN A 241 7.09 -34.90 -18.01
N ALA A 242 7.43 -33.81 -17.30
CA ALA A 242 7.46 -32.48 -17.87
C ALA A 242 8.45 -32.35 -19.03
N ILE A 243 9.67 -32.88 -18.87
CA ILE A 243 10.68 -32.94 -19.94
C ILE A 243 10.16 -33.72 -21.15
N ARG A 244 9.49 -34.86 -20.95
CA ARG A 244 8.89 -35.64 -22.01
C ARG A 244 7.86 -34.79 -22.78
N VAL A 245 6.95 -34.11 -22.11
CA VAL A 245 5.95 -33.23 -22.75
C VAL A 245 6.59 -32.09 -23.52
N PHE A 246 7.61 -31.43 -22.97
CA PHE A 246 8.34 -30.36 -23.67
C PHE A 246 9.08 -30.84 -24.88
N THR A 247 9.62 -32.08 -24.83
CA THR A 247 10.26 -32.71 -25.97
C THR A 247 9.25 -32.96 -27.09
N GLU A 248 8.10 -33.54 -26.79
CA GLU A 248 7.01 -33.77 -27.75
C GLU A 248 6.49 -32.47 -28.36
N MET A 249 6.33 -31.40 -27.56
CA MET A 249 5.95 -30.06 -28.07
C MET A 249 6.99 -29.55 -29.07
N ARG A 250 8.27 -29.64 -28.74
CA ARG A 250 9.36 -29.19 -29.62
C ARG A 250 9.43 -30.01 -30.91
N GLU A 251 9.28 -31.33 -30.85
CA GLU A 251 9.25 -32.23 -32.02
C GLU A 251 8.06 -31.98 -32.92
N ALA A 252 6.91 -31.58 -32.32
CA ALA A 252 5.72 -31.18 -33.06
C ALA A 252 5.79 -29.74 -33.63
N GLY A 253 6.89 -29.01 -33.42
CA GLY A 253 7.08 -27.65 -33.89
C GLY A 253 6.25 -26.60 -33.12
N ILE A 254 5.74 -26.94 -31.95
CA ILE A 254 4.99 -26.01 -31.09
C ILE A 254 5.96 -25.04 -30.42
N PRO A 255 5.77 -23.70 -30.55
CA PRO A 255 6.63 -22.71 -29.94
C PRO A 255 6.62 -22.78 -28.39
N LEU A 256 7.75 -23.01 -27.78
CA LEU A 256 7.93 -22.97 -26.34
C LEU A 256 8.22 -21.51 -25.91
N THR A 257 7.18 -20.69 -25.76
CA THR A 257 7.32 -19.24 -25.48
C THR A 257 7.45 -18.96 -23.99
N PHE A 258 6.51 -19.47 -23.18
CA PHE A 258 6.56 -19.39 -21.72
C PHE A 258 6.19 -20.75 -21.16
N TYR A 259 7.20 -21.50 -20.74
CA TYR A 259 7.04 -22.88 -20.29
C TYR A 259 7.98 -23.18 -19.13
N GLY A 260 7.68 -24.20 -18.38
CA GLY A 260 8.52 -24.61 -17.25
C GLY A 260 7.78 -25.46 -16.22
N ILE A 261 8.31 -25.47 -15.02
CA ILE A 261 7.80 -26.28 -13.91
C ILE A 261 7.47 -25.40 -12.71
N ARG A 262 6.56 -25.90 -11.85
CA ARG A 262 6.27 -25.30 -10.55
C ARG A 262 6.52 -26.29 -9.42
N LEU A 263 7.18 -25.81 -8.37
CA LEU A 263 7.44 -26.50 -7.12
C LEU A 263 6.60 -25.84 -6.02
N ASP A 264 5.80 -26.60 -5.29
CA ASP A 264 4.91 -26.13 -4.24
C ASP A 264 5.23 -26.75 -2.86
N SER A 265 6.19 -27.67 -2.80
CA SER A 265 6.53 -28.41 -1.58
C SER A 265 7.98 -28.87 -1.53
N GLY A 266 8.41 -29.37 -0.36
CA GLY A 266 9.74 -29.91 -0.12
C GLY A 266 10.83 -28.84 0.02
N ASP A 267 12.10 -29.27 -0.05
CA ASP A 267 13.25 -28.36 -0.04
C ASP A 267 13.40 -27.67 -1.41
N LEU A 268 12.86 -26.47 -1.52
CA LEU A 268 12.82 -25.69 -2.77
C LEU A 268 14.21 -25.39 -3.32
N ALA A 269 15.22 -25.15 -2.45
CA ALA A 269 16.58 -24.88 -2.90
C ALA A 269 17.21 -26.14 -3.51
N TYR A 270 17.07 -27.29 -2.85
CA TYR A 270 17.59 -28.56 -3.35
C TYR A 270 16.85 -28.98 -4.63
N LEU A 271 15.52 -29.00 -4.60
CA LEU A 271 14.70 -29.47 -5.72
C LEU A 271 14.87 -28.61 -6.97
N SER A 272 14.90 -27.29 -6.84
CA SER A 272 15.09 -26.40 -7.99
C SER A 272 16.47 -26.58 -8.66
N LYS A 273 17.52 -26.74 -7.87
CA LYS A 273 18.88 -27.01 -8.41
C LYS A 273 18.98 -28.36 -9.11
N LYS A 274 18.29 -29.38 -8.63
CA LYS A 274 18.25 -30.69 -9.29
C LYS A 274 17.41 -30.65 -10.56
N ALA A 275 16.21 -30.07 -10.48
CA ALA A 275 15.33 -29.90 -11.63
C ALA A 275 16.02 -29.08 -12.76
N ARG A 276 16.71 -27.98 -12.41
CA ARG A 276 17.47 -27.18 -13.38
C ARG A 276 18.50 -28.03 -14.14
N LYS A 277 19.27 -28.84 -13.43
CA LYS A 277 20.24 -29.74 -14.07
C LYS A 277 19.60 -30.77 -15.03
N MET A 278 18.40 -31.27 -14.66
CA MET A 278 17.68 -32.22 -15.51
C MET A 278 17.11 -31.53 -16.76
N LEU A 279 16.55 -30.34 -16.61
CA LEU A 279 16.04 -29.55 -17.73
C LEU A 279 17.14 -29.11 -18.68
N ASP A 280 18.30 -28.69 -18.17
CA ASP A 280 19.46 -28.29 -18.97
C ASP A 280 20.01 -29.49 -19.76
N ALA A 281 20.15 -30.65 -19.11
CA ALA A 281 20.62 -31.88 -19.75
C ALA A 281 19.68 -32.38 -20.86
N ALA A 282 18.37 -32.07 -20.76
CA ALA A 282 17.36 -32.36 -21.77
C ALA A 282 17.25 -31.28 -22.87
N GLY A 283 18.05 -30.20 -22.80
CA GLY A 283 18.07 -29.13 -23.78
C GLY A 283 16.96 -28.07 -23.60
N PHE A 284 16.55 -27.83 -22.34
CA PHE A 284 15.56 -26.81 -21.96
C PHE A 284 16.13 -25.78 -20.95
N PRO A 285 17.23 -25.07 -21.31
CA PRO A 285 17.88 -24.12 -20.39
C PRO A 285 16.96 -22.92 -20.07
N ASP A 286 16.03 -22.56 -20.97
CA ASP A 286 15.12 -21.44 -20.84
C ASP A 286 13.83 -21.78 -20.07
N ALA A 287 13.62 -23.05 -19.70
CA ALA A 287 12.44 -23.45 -18.94
C ALA A 287 12.42 -22.75 -17.57
N VAL A 288 11.33 -22.08 -17.26
CA VAL A 288 11.13 -21.37 -15.98
C VAL A 288 10.99 -22.38 -14.84
N ILE A 289 11.60 -22.11 -13.70
CA ILE A 289 11.30 -22.80 -12.45
C ILE A 289 10.57 -21.82 -11.55
N SER A 290 9.27 -22.06 -11.35
CA SER A 290 8.41 -21.28 -10.46
C SER A 290 8.32 -21.97 -9.10
N ALA A 291 8.26 -21.21 -8.01
CA ALA A 291 7.99 -21.72 -6.68
C ALA A 291 6.76 -21.06 -6.06
N SER A 292 6.06 -21.80 -5.24
CA SER A 292 4.96 -21.33 -4.39
C SER A 292 5.04 -22.03 -3.03
N ASN A 293 4.09 -21.83 -2.12
CA ASN A 293 4.05 -22.34 -0.75
C ASN A 293 4.69 -21.42 0.30
N ASP A 294 3.87 -20.85 1.18
CA ASP A 294 4.21 -20.04 2.37
C ASP A 294 5.44 -19.11 2.24
N LEU A 295 5.68 -18.63 1.02
CA LEU A 295 6.79 -17.73 0.70
C LEU A 295 6.55 -16.33 1.32
N ASP A 296 7.65 -15.73 1.76
CA ASP A 296 7.74 -14.35 2.19
C ASP A 296 9.09 -13.75 1.76
N GLU A 297 9.34 -12.48 2.07
CA GLU A 297 10.58 -11.79 1.71
C GLU A 297 11.82 -12.44 2.33
N PHE A 298 11.73 -13.00 3.53
CA PHE A 298 12.87 -13.60 4.22
C PHE A 298 13.22 -14.98 3.64
N LEU A 299 12.18 -15.79 3.37
CA LEU A 299 12.40 -17.11 2.76
C LEU A 299 12.91 -16.96 1.33
N ILE A 300 12.37 -16.02 0.54
CA ILE A 300 12.85 -15.76 -0.83
C ILE A 300 14.33 -15.31 -0.80
N ASP A 301 14.70 -14.35 0.05
CA ASP A 301 16.10 -13.90 0.16
C ASP A 301 17.02 -15.05 0.58
N SER A 302 16.59 -15.89 1.52
CA SER A 302 17.34 -17.09 1.94
C SER A 302 17.51 -18.10 0.79
N LEU A 303 16.44 -18.39 0.03
CA LEU A 303 16.50 -19.29 -1.11
C LEU A 303 17.44 -18.76 -2.21
N LYS A 304 17.40 -17.46 -2.48
CA LYS A 304 18.33 -16.79 -3.42
C LYS A 304 19.79 -16.92 -2.92
N ALA A 305 20.04 -16.70 -1.63
CA ALA A 305 21.36 -16.85 -1.03
C ALA A 305 21.89 -18.29 -1.10
N GLN A 306 21.01 -19.29 -1.01
CA GLN A 306 21.34 -20.71 -1.18
C GLN A 306 21.56 -21.12 -2.65
N GLY A 307 21.39 -20.21 -3.60
CA GLY A 307 21.53 -20.49 -5.03
C GLY A 307 20.39 -21.33 -5.62
N ALA A 308 19.15 -21.19 -5.09
CA ALA A 308 17.97 -21.80 -5.69
C ALA A 308 17.81 -21.33 -7.14
N ALA A 309 17.52 -22.27 -8.04
CA ALA A 309 17.36 -21.99 -9.47
C ALA A 309 15.91 -21.60 -9.81
N ILE A 310 15.33 -20.72 -8.98
CA ILE A 310 13.94 -20.24 -9.11
C ILE A 310 13.98 -18.81 -9.65
N THR A 311 13.15 -18.52 -10.65
CA THR A 311 13.08 -17.22 -11.32
C THR A 311 11.66 -16.63 -11.35
N SER A 312 10.69 -17.34 -10.75
CA SER A 312 9.30 -16.91 -10.66
C SER A 312 8.70 -17.39 -9.34
N TRP A 313 7.95 -16.53 -8.66
CA TRP A 313 7.48 -16.79 -7.31
C TRP A 313 5.98 -16.51 -7.20
N GLY A 314 5.20 -17.46 -6.71
CA GLY A 314 3.79 -17.32 -6.39
C GLY A 314 3.64 -17.12 -4.88
N VAL A 315 3.36 -15.90 -4.43
CA VAL A 315 3.28 -15.56 -3.02
C VAL A 315 1.81 -15.36 -2.62
N GLY A 316 1.35 -16.11 -1.65
CA GLY A 316 -0.05 -16.16 -1.24
C GLY A 316 -0.28 -15.54 0.13
N THR A 317 -0.46 -16.39 1.15
CA THR A 317 -0.89 -16.04 2.51
C THR A 317 -0.08 -14.89 3.11
N ASN A 318 1.24 -15.02 3.14
CA ASN A 318 2.11 -14.06 3.82
C ASN A 318 2.07 -12.66 3.20
N LEU A 319 1.79 -12.55 1.89
CA LEU A 319 1.64 -11.28 1.20
C LEU A 319 0.26 -10.67 1.46
N ILE A 320 -0.83 -11.40 1.12
CA ILE A 320 -2.18 -10.83 1.12
C ILE A 320 -2.71 -10.53 2.51
N THR A 321 -2.17 -11.16 3.55
CA THR A 321 -2.52 -10.91 4.95
C THR A 321 -1.50 -10.04 5.69
N SER A 322 -0.38 -9.71 5.04
CA SER A 322 0.79 -9.11 5.72
C SER A 322 1.06 -9.80 7.06
N LYS A 323 1.23 -11.13 7.04
CA LYS A 323 1.16 -12.04 8.19
C LYS A 323 1.96 -11.58 9.42
N ASP A 324 3.15 -11.01 9.20
CA ASP A 324 4.04 -10.61 10.30
C ASP A 324 3.67 -9.26 10.90
N ASN A 325 2.88 -8.46 10.17
CA ASN A 325 2.42 -7.14 10.59
C ASN A 325 1.02 -6.88 10.00
N PRO A 326 -0.05 -7.36 10.65
CA PRO A 326 -1.41 -7.33 10.07
C PRO A 326 -2.08 -5.96 10.12
N SER A 327 -1.43 -4.93 10.68
CA SER A 327 -1.97 -3.58 10.85
C SER A 327 -0.96 -2.53 10.41
N PHE A 328 -1.40 -1.56 9.60
CA PHE A 328 -0.57 -0.41 9.20
C PHE A 328 -0.43 0.64 10.31
N GLY A 329 -1.45 0.76 11.18
CA GLY A 329 -1.42 1.67 12.33
C GLY A 329 -1.57 3.15 11.97
N GLY A 330 -2.24 3.47 10.87
CA GLY A 330 -2.63 4.83 10.52
C GLY A 330 -3.61 5.43 11.52
N VAL A 331 -3.52 6.73 11.71
CA VAL A 331 -4.36 7.53 12.61
C VAL A 331 -4.79 8.83 11.92
N TYR A 332 -5.90 9.40 12.38
CA TYR A 332 -6.47 10.64 11.87
C TYR A 332 -6.62 11.63 13.03
N LYS A 333 -6.03 12.83 12.92
CA LYS A 333 -5.95 13.74 14.08
C LYS A 333 -6.15 15.18 13.68
N LEU A 334 -6.95 15.89 14.51
CA LEU A 334 -7.19 17.32 14.40
C LEU A 334 -5.86 18.09 14.52
N ALA A 335 -5.55 18.92 13.52
CA ALA A 335 -4.33 19.70 13.41
C ALA A 335 -4.53 21.20 13.54
N ALA A 336 -5.70 21.70 13.14
CA ALA A 336 -6.06 23.13 13.29
C ALA A 336 -7.57 23.34 13.22
N ILE A 337 -8.03 24.48 13.76
CA ILE A 337 -9.40 24.96 13.66
C ILE A 337 -9.34 26.40 13.13
N GLN A 338 -10.21 26.76 12.19
CA GLN A 338 -10.30 28.11 11.65
C GLN A 338 -11.05 29.04 12.63
N ASP A 339 -10.49 30.19 12.92
CA ASP A 339 -11.17 31.22 13.74
C ASP A 339 -12.12 32.07 12.88
N SER A 340 -12.85 32.97 13.53
CA SER A 340 -13.81 33.90 12.89
C SER A 340 -13.17 34.85 11.87
N ASN A 341 -11.84 34.99 11.86
CA ASN A 341 -11.12 35.82 10.91
C ASN A 341 -10.54 35.00 9.73
N GLY A 342 -10.90 33.73 9.65
CA GLY A 342 -10.38 32.82 8.62
C GLY A 342 -8.97 32.28 8.86
N LYS A 343 -8.37 32.54 10.03
CA LYS A 343 -7.02 32.07 10.38
C LYS A 343 -7.09 30.71 11.05
N PHE A 344 -6.27 29.76 10.60
CA PHE A 344 -6.14 28.46 11.25
C PHE A 344 -5.33 28.54 12.54
N ILE A 345 -5.97 28.20 13.64
CA ILE A 345 -5.37 28.10 14.97
C ILE A 345 -4.86 26.67 15.18
N PRO A 346 -3.56 26.44 15.30
CA PRO A 346 -2.99 25.11 15.44
C PRO A 346 -3.52 24.38 16.69
N LYS A 347 -3.75 23.07 16.54
CA LYS A 347 -4.15 22.18 17.64
C LYS A 347 -3.14 21.05 17.77
N ILE A 348 -2.90 20.63 18.99
CA ILE A 348 -1.98 19.53 19.30
C ILE A 348 -2.63 18.57 20.31
N LYS A 349 -2.42 17.27 20.10
CA LYS A 349 -2.76 16.26 21.09
C LYS A 349 -1.53 15.97 21.95
N LEU A 350 -1.65 16.11 23.26
CA LEU A 350 -0.67 15.63 24.23
C LEU A 350 -0.85 14.13 24.50
N SER A 351 0.23 13.50 24.91
CA SER A 351 0.23 12.11 25.36
C SER A 351 1.43 11.87 26.24
N GLU A 352 1.31 11.01 27.24
CA GLU A 352 2.45 10.50 28.03
C GLU A 352 3.48 9.78 27.17
N ASN A 353 3.02 9.19 26.05
CA ASN A 353 3.90 8.62 25.04
C ASN A 353 4.25 9.69 24.00
N THR A 354 5.52 10.10 23.95
CA THR A 354 6.03 11.14 23.03
C THR A 354 5.77 10.82 21.55
N GLU A 355 5.74 9.54 21.18
CA GLU A 355 5.42 9.11 19.81
C GLU A 355 3.97 9.44 19.39
N LYS A 356 3.07 9.68 20.36
CA LYS A 356 1.67 10.02 20.13
C LYS A 356 1.41 11.53 20.06
N VAL A 357 2.42 12.35 20.30
CA VAL A 357 2.34 13.82 20.15
C VAL A 357 2.29 14.17 18.66
N THR A 358 1.28 14.95 18.26
CA THR A 358 1.02 15.29 16.86
C THR A 358 1.81 16.53 16.39
N ASN A 359 1.91 16.73 15.09
CA ASN A 359 2.42 17.97 14.51
C ASN A 359 1.23 18.90 14.17
N PRO A 360 1.16 20.13 14.72
CA PRO A 360 0.03 21.02 14.57
C PRO A 360 0.04 21.80 13.24
N GLY A 361 -1.11 22.45 12.91
CA GLY A 361 -1.18 23.45 11.85
C GLY A 361 -1.48 22.90 10.46
N ASN A 362 -1.59 23.83 9.48
CA ASN A 362 -1.81 23.51 8.06
C ASN A 362 -0.46 23.22 7.40
N LYS A 363 -0.20 21.95 7.14
CA LYS A 363 1.15 21.45 6.73
C LYS A 363 1.21 21.05 5.26
N MET A 364 2.42 21.08 4.73
CA MET A 364 2.80 20.44 3.49
C MET A 364 4.15 19.71 3.66
N ILE A 365 4.54 18.91 2.67
CA ILE A 365 5.76 18.12 2.71
C ILE A 365 6.59 18.42 1.47
N TYR A 366 7.86 18.77 1.70
CA TYR A 366 8.88 18.78 0.64
C TYR A 366 9.81 17.59 0.82
N ARG A 367 9.89 16.73 -0.18
CA ARG A 367 10.92 15.70 -0.28
C ARG A 367 12.21 16.31 -0.78
N ILE A 368 13.29 16.01 -0.10
CA ILE A 368 14.63 16.53 -0.36
C ILE A 368 15.48 15.42 -0.95
N TYR A 369 15.99 15.64 -2.13
CA TYR A 369 16.89 14.71 -2.82
C TYR A 369 18.31 15.26 -2.84
N GLU A 370 19.30 14.39 -2.65
CA GLU A 370 20.69 14.73 -2.94
C GLU A 370 20.87 14.98 -4.44
N LYS A 371 21.42 16.14 -4.80
CA LYS A 371 21.46 16.60 -6.20
C LYS A 371 22.28 15.67 -7.11
N ASP A 372 23.40 15.16 -6.62
CA ASP A 372 24.33 14.35 -7.42
C ASP A 372 23.83 12.93 -7.67
N SER A 373 23.17 12.32 -6.68
CA SER A 373 22.71 10.94 -6.75
C SER A 373 21.22 10.78 -7.07
N GLY A 374 20.42 11.83 -6.91
CA GLY A 374 18.95 11.76 -6.98
C GLY A 374 18.30 10.94 -5.86
N LYS A 375 19.06 10.58 -4.81
CA LYS A 375 18.56 9.78 -3.69
C LYS A 375 17.89 10.65 -2.63
N ILE A 376 16.86 10.08 -1.98
CA ILE A 376 16.16 10.75 -0.88
C ILE A 376 17.12 10.95 0.29
N LYS A 377 17.14 12.17 0.79
CA LYS A 377 17.97 12.59 1.93
C LYS A 377 17.17 12.82 3.20
N ALA A 378 16.03 13.50 3.07
CA ALA A 378 15.10 13.80 4.15
C ALA A 378 13.75 14.23 3.58
N ASP A 379 12.71 14.24 4.43
CA ASP A 379 11.46 14.94 4.16
C ASP A 379 11.27 16.09 5.16
N LEU A 380 10.90 17.25 4.63
CA LEU A 380 10.64 18.45 5.42
C LEU A 380 9.13 18.67 5.54
N ILE A 381 8.60 18.55 6.75
CA ILE A 381 7.22 18.98 7.05
C ILE A 381 7.27 20.48 7.46
N CYS A 382 6.52 21.30 6.74
CA CYS A 382 6.47 22.74 7.00
C CYS A 382 5.02 23.25 6.92
N LEU A 383 4.78 24.51 7.26
CA LEU A 383 3.48 25.14 7.03
C LEU A 383 3.32 25.52 5.57
N VAL A 384 2.07 25.54 5.08
CA VAL A 384 1.74 25.84 3.67
C VAL A 384 2.16 27.26 3.21
N ASP A 385 2.37 28.18 4.14
CA ASP A 385 2.84 29.55 3.87
C ASP A 385 4.37 29.69 3.87
N GLU A 386 5.12 28.62 4.08
CA GLU A 386 6.56 28.60 3.97
C GLU A 386 6.99 28.22 2.55
N VAL A 387 7.88 29.01 1.99
CA VAL A 387 8.41 28.78 0.62
C VAL A 387 9.91 28.54 0.73
N TYR A 388 10.36 27.44 0.15
CA TYR A 388 11.76 27.04 0.12
C TYR A 388 12.31 27.02 -1.28
N LYS A 389 13.57 27.40 -1.44
CA LYS A 389 14.32 27.33 -2.70
C LYS A 389 15.51 26.41 -2.56
N GLU A 390 15.97 25.85 -3.67
CA GLU A 390 17.10 24.92 -3.67
C GLU A 390 18.45 25.61 -3.32
N GLU A 391 18.52 26.94 -3.44
CA GLU A 391 19.68 27.75 -3.08
C GLU A 391 19.79 28.05 -1.59
N ASP A 392 18.70 27.82 -0.81
CA ASP A 392 18.64 28.16 0.61
C ASP A 392 19.42 27.13 1.45
N ASP A 393 20.10 27.58 2.48
CA ASP A 393 20.58 26.66 3.54
C ASP A 393 19.41 26.25 4.42
N LEU A 394 19.17 24.94 4.56
CA LEU A 394 18.09 24.42 5.38
C LEU A 394 18.60 23.92 6.73
N LEU A 395 17.83 24.22 7.76
CA LEU A 395 17.97 23.67 9.10
C LEU A 395 16.66 22.99 9.49
N LEU A 396 16.68 21.68 9.56
CA LEU A 396 15.55 20.83 9.88
C LEU A 396 15.63 20.36 11.33
N PHE A 397 14.48 20.20 11.96
CA PHE A 397 14.37 19.89 13.39
C PHE A 397 13.66 18.56 13.60
N ASP A 398 14.30 17.61 14.25
CA ASP A 398 13.68 16.36 14.64
C ASP A 398 12.47 16.64 15.56
N PRO A 399 11.26 16.11 15.24
CA PRO A 399 10.06 16.39 16.00
C PRO A 399 10.02 15.79 17.41
N GLN A 400 10.93 14.88 17.76
CA GLN A 400 10.97 14.16 19.03
C GLN A 400 12.25 14.43 19.84
N GLU A 401 13.39 14.61 19.16
CA GLU A 401 14.70 14.75 19.78
C GLU A 401 15.25 16.17 19.55
N PRO A 402 15.00 17.13 20.48
CA PRO A 402 15.29 18.56 20.28
C PRO A 402 16.74 18.88 19.94
N TRP A 403 17.69 18.01 20.33
CA TRP A 403 19.12 18.18 20.05
C TRP A 403 19.50 17.74 18.63
N LYS A 404 18.69 16.91 17.95
CA LYS A 404 18.93 16.48 16.58
C LYS A 404 18.47 17.55 15.61
N LYS A 405 19.37 17.90 14.72
CA LYS A 405 19.11 18.87 13.64
C LYS A 405 19.84 18.44 12.40
N THR A 406 19.16 18.48 11.27
CA THR A 406 19.75 18.21 9.96
C THR A 406 20.06 19.53 9.27
N LYS A 407 21.33 19.76 8.90
CA LYS A 407 21.76 20.93 8.14
C LYS A 407 22.04 20.53 6.70
N LEU A 408 21.39 21.21 5.76
CA LEU A 408 21.60 21.01 4.33
C LEU A 408 22.08 22.34 3.73
N LYS A 409 23.16 22.26 2.93
CA LYS A 409 23.72 23.42 2.26
C LYS A 409 22.96 23.65 0.95
N GLY A 410 22.61 24.89 0.67
CA GLY A 410 21.96 25.30 -0.57
C GLY A 410 22.69 24.81 -1.81
N SER A 411 21.97 24.55 -2.87
CA SER A 411 22.43 24.03 -4.16
C SER A 411 23.01 22.60 -4.15
N THR A 412 23.03 21.89 -2.99
CA THR A 412 23.44 20.48 -2.91
C THR A 412 22.27 19.52 -2.94
N TYR A 413 21.04 20.02 -2.99
CA TYR A 413 19.81 19.25 -3.00
C TYR A 413 18.79 19.80 -4.00
N THR A 414 17.76 19.00 -4.29
CA THR A 414 16.56 19.43 -5.00
C THR A 414 15.32 19.19 -4.13
N LEU A 415 14.24 19.93 -4.39
CA LEU A 415 12.99 19.89 -3.63
C LEU A 415 11.81 19.45 -4.50
N ARG A 416 10.96 18.58 -3.97
CA ARG A 416 9.68 18.22 -4.60
C ARG A 416 8.56 18.25 -3.56
N PRO A 417 7.49 19.04 -3.74
CA PRO A 417 6.28 18.88 -2.95
C PRO A 417 5.64 17.53 -3.29
N ILE A 418 5.32 16.71 -2.27
CA ILE A 418 4.79 15.35 -2.51
C ILE A 418 3.29 15.23 -2.32
N MET A 419 2.62 16.21 -1.72
CA MET A 419 1.16 16.24 -1.62
C MET A 419 0.53 16.92 -2.83
N GLN A 420 -0.57 16.35 -3.33
CA GLN A 420 -1.36 16.91 -4.42
C GLN A 420 -2.76 17.29 -3.93
N HIS A 421 -3.38 18.30 -4.56
CA HIS A 421 -4.74 18.71 -4.30
C HIS A 421 -5.70 17.75 -5.04
N ILE A 422 -6.50 17.00 -4.29
CA ILE A 422 -7.36 15.94 -4.80
C ILE A 422 -8.81 16.40 -4.95
N PHE A 423 -9.36 17.02 -3.89
CA PHE A 423 -10.68 17.64 -3.89
C PHE A 423 -10.56 19.13 -3.59
N LYS A 424 -11.28 19.94 -4.32
CA LYS A 424 -11.40 21.40 -4.11
C LYS A 424 -12.87 21.77 -3.98
N ASN A 425 -13.26 22.32 -2.84
CA ASN A 425 -14.65 22.68 -2.53
C ASN A 425 -15.64 21.53 -2.82
N GLY A 426 -15.28 20.29 -2.45
CA GLY A 426 -16.08 19.09 -2.68
C GLY A 426 -15.99 18.49 -4.08
N GLU A 427 -15.35 19.15 -5.03
CA GLU A 427 -15.17 18.64 -6.39
C GLU A 427 -13.81 17.94 -6.57
N CYS A 428 -13.83 16.74 -7.12
CA CYS A 428 -12.61 16.02 -7.44
C CYS A 428 -11.91 16.66 -8.64
N ILE A 429 -10.70 17.16 -8.44
CA ILE A 429 -9.86 17.78 -9.47
C ILE A 429 -8.67 16.89 -9.88
N TYR A 430 -8.56 15.70 -9.30
CA TYR A 430 -7.48 14.75 -9.56
C TYR A 430 -7.97 13.59 -10.44
N THR A 431 -7.14 13.19 -11.38
CA THR A 431 -7.37 11.98 -12.19
C THR A 431 -6.41 10.88 -11.74
N SER A 432 -6.94 9.78 -11.21
CA SER A 432 -6.14 8.62 -10.82
C SER A 432 -5.50 7.97 -12.04
N PRO A 433 -4.19 7.72 -12.03
CA PRO A 433 -3.54 6.93 -13.08
C PRO A 433 -4.01 5.46 -13.03
N LYS A 434 -3.79 4.71 -14.11
CA LYS A 434 -4.02 3.26 -14.13
C LYS A 434 -3.06 2.53 -13.17
N VAL A 435 -3.48 1.38 -12.63
CA VAL A 435 -2.67 0.61 -11.67
C VAL A 435 -1.28 0.27 -12.20
N MET A 436 -1.16 -0.06 -13.48
CA MET A 436 0.14 -0.37 -14.09
C MET A 436 1.04 0.86 -14.23
N GLU A 437 0.47 2.05 -14.41
CA GLU A 437 1.22 3.32 -14.40
C GLU A 437 1.70 3.66 -12.98
N ILE A 438 0.83 3.45 -11.98
CA ILE A 438 1.19 3.62 -10.56
C ILE A 438 2.30 2.63 -10.17
N ARG A 439 2.25 1.39 -10.64
CA ARG A 439 3.31 0.39 -10.43
C ARG A 439 4.67 0.86 -10.97
N GLU A 440 4.68 1.38 -12.18
CA GLU A 440 5.93 1.89 -12.78
C GLU A 440 6.44 3.14 -12.04
N TYR A 441 5.54 4.03 -11.63
CA TYR A 441 5.89 5.17 -10.77
C TYR A 441 6.44 4.71 -9.41
N CYS A 442 5.83 3.70 -8.78
CA CYS A 442 6.33 3.13 -7.53
C CYS A 442 7.75 2.57 -7.67
N LYS A 443 8.06 1.92 -8.79
CA LYS A 443 9.41 1.46 -9.08
C LYS A 443 10.41 2.64 -9.15
N GLN A 444 10.04 3.73 -9.82
CA GLN A 444 10.88 4.94 -9.88
C GLN A 444 11.08 5.56 -8.48
N GLU A 445 10.02 5.61 -7.66
CA GLU A 445 10.13 6.08 -6.27
C GLU A 445 11.06 5.20 -5.43
N LEU A 446 10.96 3.87 -5.54
CA LEU A 446 11.85 2.92 -4.87
C LEU A 446 13.32 3.06 -5.32
N ASP A 447 13.55 3.46 -6.57
CA ASP A 447 14.89 3.71 -7.11
C ASP A 447 15.51 4.98 -6.50
N THR A 448 14.74 5.89 -5.92
CA THR A 448 15.24 7.05 -5.18
C THR A 448 15.72 6.72 -3.77
N LEU A 449 15.36 5.56 -3.23
CA LEU A 449 15.84 5.11 -1.91
C LEU A 449 17.29 4.64 -1.98
N TRP A 450 18.04 4.88 -0.90
CA TRP A 450 19.32 4.24 -0.66
C TRP A 450 19.12 2.73 -0.42
N ASP A 451 20.09 1.92 -0.79
CA ASP A 451 20.02 0.47 -0.58
C ASP A 451 19.92 0.11 0.91
N GLU A 452 20.53 0.93 1.76
CA GLU A 452 20.44 0.83 3.22
C GLU A 452 19.01 0.98 3.74
N THR A 453 18.19 1.81 3.11
CA THR A 453 16.78 2.01 3.48
C THR A 453 15.90 0.83 3.03
N LYS A 454 16.28 0.15 1.94
CA LYS A 454 15.54 -0.99 1.38
C LYS A 454 15.83 -2.32 2.09
N ARG A 455 16.82 -2.40 2.97
CA ARG A 455 17.17 -3.64 3.70
C ARG A 455 15.96 -4.25 4.40
N LEU A 456 15.87 -5.56 4.35
CA LEU A 456 14.80 -6.29 5.05
C LEU A 456 14.98 -6.31 6.57
N VAL A 457 16.24 -6.25 7.02
CA VAL A 457 16.63 -6.27 8.44
C VAL A 457 17.47 -5.05 8.73
N ASN A 458 17.16 -4.35 9.83
CA ASN A 458 17.86 -3.16 10.30
C ASN A 458 18.07 -2.10 9.19
N PRO A 459 17.00 -1.62 8.53
CA PRO A 459 17.11 -0.60 7.50
C PRO A 459 17.45 0.77 8.11
N HIS A 460 18.16 1.58 7.31
CA HIS A 460 18.32 2.99 7.63
C HIS A 460 16.96 3.70 7.57
N GLN A 461 16.68 4.55 8.57
CA GLN A 461 15.46 5.37 8.61
C GLN A 461 15.74 6.74 8.00
N VAL A 462 14.88 7.16 7.08
CA VAL A 462 14.95 8.50 6.48
C VAL A 462 14.48 9.54 7.49
N TYR A 463 15.17 10.69 7.55
CA TYR A 463 14.80 11.79 8.43
C TYR A 463 13.51 12.46 7.94
N VAL A 464 12.55 12.60 8.84
CA VAL A 464 11.28 13.34 8.63
C VAL A 464 11.24 14.44 9.67
N ASP A 465 11.70 15.59 9.28
CA ASP A 465 11.98 16.70 10.18
C ASP A 465 11.04 17.89 9.93
N LEU A 466 10.95 18.77 10.90
CA LEU A 466 10.11 19.96 10.85
C LEU A 466 10.91 21.20 10.42
N SER A 467 10.21 22.14 9.78
CA SER A 467 10.71 23.51 9.62
C SER A 467 10.87 24.19 10.97
N LYS A 468 11.73 25.20 11.05
CA LYS A 468 11.91 26.00 12.28
C LYS A 468 10.59 26.59 12.77
N LYS A 469 9.80 27.15 11.88
CA LYS A 469 8.51 27.79 12.21
C LYS A 469 7.53 26.76 12.79
N LEU A 470 7.38 25.62 12.14
CA LEU A 470 6.48 24.56 12.62
C LEU A 470 6.98 23.97 13.96
N TYR A 471 8.28 23.78 14.09
CA TYR A 471 8.89 23.30 15.33
C TYR A 471 8.62 24.26 16.49
N ASP A 472 8.84 25.57 16.31
CA ASP A 472 8.60 26.57 17.36
C ASP A 472 7.12 26.60 17.79
N ILE A 473 6.18 26.55 16.85
CA ILE A 473 4.74 26.46 17.17
C ILE A 473 4.44 25.20 17.99
N LYS A 474 5.04 24.06 17.61
CA LYS A 474 4.85 22.81 18.36
C LYS A 474 5.34 22.94 19.80
N ILE A 475 6.54 23.49 20.01
CA ILE A 475 7.11 23.67 21.36
C ILE A 475 6.27 24.66 22.17
N GLU A 476 5.88 25.80 21.60
CA GLU A 476 5.02 26.79 22.28
C GLU A 476 3.69 26.19 22.76
N LEU A 477 3.07 25.33 21.92
CA LEU A 477 1.84 24.64 22.31
C LEU A 477 2.06 23.61 23.42
N LEU A 478 3.19 22.90 23.40
CA LEU A 478 3.54 21.95 24.46
C LEU A 478 3.77 22.67 25.80
N ASP A 479 4.52 23.78 25.81
CA ASP A 479 4.79 24.57 27.00
C ASP A 479 3.50 25.12 27.61
N LYS A 480 2.64 25.75 26.81
CA LYS A 480 1.32 26.28 27.26
C LYS A 480 0.40 25.22 27.86
N MET A 481 0.55 23.96 27.48
CA MET A 481 -0.30 22.89 28.00
C MET A 481 0.32 22.20 29.22
N SER A 482 1.64 22.27 29.40
CA SER A 482 2.32 21.78 30.60
C SER A 482 2.14 22.69 31.81
N GLU A 483 1.76 23.98 31.60
CA GLU A 483 1.44 24.94 32.65
C GLU A 483 0.00 24.85 33.18
N LYS A 484 -0.86 24.02 32.54
CA LYS A 484 -2.24 23.76 32.97
C LYS A 484 -2.37 22.44 33.73
#